data_b7f7e260ce74fa6660bfc26d6ed3d00e
#
_entry.id   b7f7e260ce74fa6660bfc26d6ed3d00e
#
_cell.length_a   1.000
_cell.length_b   1.000
_cell.length_c   1.000
_cell.angle_alpha   90.00
_cell.angle_beta   90.00
_cell.angle_gamma   90.00
#
_symmetry.space_group_name_H-M   'P 1'
#
loop_
_entity.id
_entity.type
_entity.pdbx_description
1 polymer ?
#
loop_
_entity_poly.entity_id
_entity_poly.type
_entity_poly.pdbx_seq_one_letter_code
_entity_poly.pdbx_strand_id
1 'polypeptide(L)'
;MPQSADKRKNWKKELSKQTNNDDRVKILVDENVHRIGNLTLTGYNFEMSAKAFEDKRDYRDPKTNEETGLKTRLYLNDSIVSEDESIDDKNTWTIEDIDRRSKLLIKEVVDTYKWDI
;
A
#
# COMPACT_ATOMS: atom_id res chain seq x y z
N MET A 1 -1.65 1.57 -3.40
CA MET A 1 -2.07 1.69 -4.82
C MET A 1 -3.12 2.79 -4.92
N PRO A 2 -2.91 3.79 -5.79
CA PRO A 2 -3.88 4.88 -5.95
C PRO A 2 -5.10 4.45 -6.77
N GLN A 3 -6.21 5.18 -6.62
CA GLN A 3 -7.45 4.92 -7.39
C GLN A 3 -7.23 5.04 -8.90
N SER A 4 -6.29 5.89 -9.34
CA SER A 4 -5.96 6.10 -10.74
C SER A 4 -4.81 5.21 -11.25
N ALA A 5 -4.52 4.11 -10.57
CA ALA A 5 -3.38 3.24 -10.90
C ALA A 5 -3.43 2.73 -12.33
N ASP A 6 -4.60 2.44 -12.87
CA ASP A 6 -4.80 2.00 -14.24
C ASP A 6 -4.37 3.05 -15.28
N LYS A 7 -4.31 4.33 -14.89
CA LYS A 7 -3.94 5.47 -15.75
C LYS A 7 -2.52 5.98 -15.49
N ARG A 8 -1.84 5.44 -14.50
CA ARG A 8 -0.49 5.87 -14.11
C ARG A 8 0.54 4.88 -14.65
N LYS A 9 1.49 5.39 -15.42
CA LYS A 9 2.48 4.58 -16.15
C LYS A 9 3.22 3.57 -15.25
N ASN A 10 3.71 4.02 -14.11
CA ASN A 10 4.45 3.19 -13.18
C ASN A 10 3.59 2.08 -12.54
N TRP A 11 2.36 2.42 -12.12
CA TRP A 11 1.43 1.44 -11.56
C TRP A 11 0.88 0.49 -12.61
N LYS A 12 0.57 0.99 -13.80
CA LYS A 12 0.13 0.16 -14.92
C LYS A 12 1.19 -0.87 -15.29
N LYS A 13 2.46 -0.49 -15.30
CA LYS A 13 3.58 -1.40 -15.57
C LYS A 13 3.63 -2.55 -14.56
N GLU A 14 3.48 -2.25 -13.27
CA GLU A 14 3.46 -3.28 -12.22
C GLU A 14 2.24 -4.21 -12.34
N LEU A 15 1.07 -3.65 -12.56
CA LEU A 15 -0.16 -4.43 -12.69
C LEU A 15 -0.17 -5.28 -13.96
N SER A 16 0.46 -4.81 -15.04
CA SER A 16 0.57 -5.57 -16.29
C SER A 16 1.42 -6.83 -16.17
N LYS A 17 2.26 -6.94 -15.15
CA LYS A 17 2.98 -8.18 -14.83
C LYS A 17 2.05 -9.28 -14.32
N GLN A 18 0.90 -8.91 -13.76
CA GLN A 18 -0.08 -9.84 -13.20
C GLN A 18 -1.19 -10.20 -14.20
N THR A 19 -1.36 -9.38 -15.22
CA THR A 19 -2.30 -9.62 -16.31
C THR A 19 -1.78 -9.03 -17.60
N ASN A 20 -1.91 -9.76 -18.71
CA ASN A 20 -1.50 -9.30 -20.03
C ASN A 20 -2.59 -8.48 -20.74
N ASN A 21 -3.70 -8.21 -20.08
CA ASN A 21 -4.85 -7.53 -20.66
C ASN A 21 -5.06 -6.19 -19.97
N ASP A 22 -4.95 -5.07 -20.72
CA ASP A 22 -5.14 -3.72 -20.21
C ASP A 22 -6.52 -3.49 -19.57
N ASP A 23 -7.56 -4.14 -20.10
CA ASP A 23 -8.92 -4.03 -19.54
C ASP A 23 -8.99 -4.64 -18.15
N ARG A 24 -8.21 -5.70 -17.90
CA ARG A 24 -8.14 -6.34 -16.60
C ARG A 24 -7.36 -5.51 -15.58
N VAL A 25 -6.43 -4.66 -16.01
CA VAL A 25 -5.70 -3.76 -15.10
C VAL A 25 -6.68 -2.86 -14.36
N LYS A 26 -7.64 -2.28 -15.07
CA LYS A 26 -8.67 -1.46 -14.44
C LYS A 26 -9.52 -2.26 -13.44
N ILE A 27 -9.91 -3.48 -13.81
CA ILE A 27 -10.68 -4.36 -12.92
C ILE A 27 -9.88 -4.68 -11.66
N LEU A 28 -8.58 -4.99 -11.78
CA LEU A 28 -7.72 -5.25 -10.62
C LEU A 28 -7.64 -4.02 -9.70
N VAL A 29 -7.54 -2.83 -10.26
CA VAL A 29 -7.54 -1.59 -9.46
C VAL A 29 -8.89 -1.44 -8.74
N ASP A 30 -9.99 -1.52 -9.46
CA ASP A 30 -11.34 -1.32 -8.89
C ASP A 30 -11.64 -2.33 -7.78
N GLU A 31 -11.18 -3.57 -7.91
CA GLU A 31 -11.41 -4.62 -6.91
C GLU A 31 -10.54 -4.47 -5.66
N ASN A 32 -9.38 -3.83 -5.75
CA ASN A 32 -8.38 -3.88 -4.68
C ASN A 32 -8.06 -2.53 -4.05
N VAL A 33 -8.32 -1.41 -4.73
CA VAL A 33 -7.87 -0.08 -4.26
C VAL A 33 -8.42 0.29 -2.89
N HIS A 34 -9.64 -0.11 -2.56
CA HIS A 34 -10.30 0.21 -1.29
C HIS A 34 -10.19 -0.90 -0.24
N ARG A 35 -9.49 -1.99 -0.55
CA ARG A 35 -9.27 -3.04 0.45
C ARG A 35 -8.40 -2.51 1.59
N ILE A 36 -8.68 -2.97 2.82
CA ILE A 36 -7.96 -2.52 4.01
C ILE A 36 -6.45 -2.66 3.87
N GLY A 37 -5.97 -3.71 3.21
CA GLY A 37 -4.54 -3.91 2.98
C GLY A 37 -3.88 -2.86 2.08
N ASN A 38 -4.66 -2.11 1.31
CA ASN A 38 -4.16 -1.02 0.47
C ASN A 38 -4.25 0.36 1.14
N LEU A 39 -4.76 0.42 2.36
CA LEU A 39 -4.97 1.68 3.08
C LEU A 39 -3.91 1.86 4.15
N THR A 40 -3.45 3.09 4.34
CA THR A 40 -2.53 3.44 5.41
C THR A 40 -2.64 4.91 5.78
N LEU A 41 -1.94 5.29 6.85
CA LEU A 41 -1.84 6.68 7.29
C LEU A 41 -0.44 7.21 6.98
N THR A 42 -0.40 8.41 6.43
CA THR A 42 0.85 9.12 6.14
C THR A 42 0.74 10.57 6.60
N GLY A 43 1.86 11.25 6.68
CA GLY A 43 1.89 12.63 7.13
C GLY A 43 1.20 13.62 6.19
N TYR A 44 1.19 13.32 4.88
CA TYR A 44 0.54 14.20 3.90
C TYR A 44 0.13 13.43 2.65
N ASN A 45 -1.16 13.21 2.47
CA ASN A 45 -1.69 12.34 1.43
C ASN A 45 -1.72 12.95 0.02
N PHE A 46 -1.93 14.26 -0.10
CA PHE A 46 -2.10 14.91 -1.39
C PHE A 46 -0.88 14.77 -2.28
N GLU A 47 0.30 15.09 -1.75
CA GLU A 47 1.54 15.01 -2.51
C GLU A 47 1.94 13.59 -2.86
N MET A 48 1.45 12.61 -2.13
CA MET A 48 1.80 11.20 -2.29
C MET A 48 0.81 10.40 -3.13
N SER A 49 -0.41 10.90 -3.34
CA SER A 49 -1.57 10.09 -3.76
C SER A 49 -1.33 9.25 -5.02
N ALA A 50 -0.63 9.77 -6.01
CA ALA A 50 -0.41 9.09 -7.29
C ALA A 50 1.04 8.67 -7.53
N LYS A 51 1.94 8.89 -6.57
CA LYS A 51 3.35 8.53 -6.70
C LYS A 51 3.57 7.02 -6.72
N ALA A 52 4.68 6.59 -7.30
CA ALA A 52 5.13 5.20 -7.23
C ALA A 52 5.34 4.76 -5.78
N PHE A 53 5.31 3.46 -5.54
CA PHE A 53 5.51 2.93 -4.20
C PHE A 53 6.84 3.36 -3.57
N GLU A 54 7.94 3.32 -4.34
CA GLU A 54 9.26 3.73 -3.85
C GLU A 54 9.27 5.20 -3.41
N ASP A 55 8.61 6.07 -4.15
CA ASP A 55 8.52 7.49 -3.81
C ASP A 55 7.68 7.72 -2.55
N LYS A 56 6.63 6.93 -2.37
CA LYS A 56 5.83 6.95 -1.14
C LYS A 56 6.62 6.43 0.05
N ARG A 57 7.40 5.37 -0.16
CA ARG A 57 8.28 4.80 0.87
C ARG A 57 9.25 5.83 1.40
N ASP A 58 9.93 6.52 0.50
CA ASP A 58 11.05 7.41 0.82
C ASP A 58 10.65 8.88 1.00
N TYR A 59 9.36 9.19 0.92
CA TYR A 59 8.88 10.56 1.03
C TYR A 59 9.29 11.21 2.34
N ARG A 60 9.80 12.43 2.23
CA ARG A 60 10.14 13.28 3.37
C ARG A 60 9.40 14.62 3.26
N ASP A 61 9.03 15.18 4.41
CA ASP A 61 8.43 16.51 4.46
C ASP A 61 9.46 17.54 3.98
N PRO A 62 9.13 18.37 2.96
CA PRO A 62 10.08 19.37 2.42
C PRO A 62 10.53 20.41 3.45
N LYS A 63 9.73 20.65 4.49
CA LYS A 63 10.03 21.67 5.51
C LYS A 63 10.87 21.14 6.66
N THR A 64 10.59 19.92 7.12
CA THR A 64 11.21 19.32 8.31
C THR A 64 12.24 18.25 7.98
N ASN A 65 12.24 17.75 6.74
CA ASN A 65 13.01 16.59 6.30
C ASN A 65 12.72 15.29 7.08
N GLU A 66 11.58 15.22 7.76
CA GLU A 66 11.14 14.01 8.46
C GLU A 66 10.56 13.00 7.49
N GLU A 67 10.70 11.71 7.81
CA GLU A 67 10.10 10.62 7.05
C GLU A 67 8.60 10.55 7.32
N THR A 68 7.80 11.19 6.46
CA THR A 68 6.34 11.26 6.60
C THR A 68 5.59 10.39 5.60
N GLY A 69 6.31 9.63 4.77
CA GLY A 69 5.74 8.65 3.85
C GLY A 69 5.45 7.31 4.53
N LEU A 70 5.72 6.21 3.82
CA LEU A 70 5.44 4.87 4.35
C LEU A 70 6.39 4.44 5.47
N LYS A 71 7.49 5.15 5.66
CA LYS A 71 8.44 4.91 6.76
C LYS A 71 8.06 5.61 8.06
N THR A 72 6.88 6.19 8.15
CA THR A 72 6.41 6.72 9.43
C THR A 72 6.38 5.58 10.46
N ARG A 73 6.75 5.89 11.70
CA ARG A 73 6.81 4.91 12.79
C ARG A 73 5.43 4.66 13.41
N LEU A 74 4.42 4.47 12.56
CA LEU A 74 3.09 4.09 13.00
C LEU A 74 2.96 2.57 12.99
N TYR A 75 2.41 2.02 14.04
CA TYR A 75 2.17 0.57 14.16
C TYR A 75 1.41 0.02 12.94
N LEU A 76 0.43 0.77 12.43
CA LEU A 76 -0.34 0.38 11.25
C LEU A 76 0.56 0.13 10.03
N ASN A 77 1.69 0.84 9.91
CA ASN A 77 2.59 0.72 8.77
C ASN A 77 3.58 -0.44 8.90
N ASP A 78 3.71 -1.07 10.06
CA ASP A 78 4.58 -2.23 10.25
C ASP A 78 4.16 -3.40 9.35
N SER A 79 2.88 -3.52 9.04
CA SER A 79 2.33 -4.57 8.18
C SER A 79 2.54 -4.36 6.68
N ILE A 80 3.15 -3.25 6.25
CA ILE A 80 3.48 -3.01 4.84
C ILE A 80 4.48 -4.05 4.35
N VAL A 81 5.39 -4.48 5.20
CA VAL A 81 6.31 -5.58 4.90
C VAL A 81 5.97 -6.81 5.75
N SER A 82 6.35 -7.98 5.27
CA SER A 82 6.30 -9.21 6.07
C SER A 82 7.44 -9.22 7.09
N GLU A 83 7.39 -10.14 8.05
CA GLU A 83 8.41 -10.24 9.12
C GLU A 83 9.83 -10.43 8.58
N ASP A 84 9.98 -11.07 7.43
CA ASP A 84 11.28 -11.37 6.81
C ASP A 84 11.77 -10.28 5.85
N GLU A 85 10.98 -9.22 5.66
CA GLU A 85 11.30 -8.14 4.72
C GLU A 85 11.66 -6.84 5.45
N SER A 86 12.52 -6.03 4.81
CA SER A 86 12.79 -4.65 5.22
C SER A 86 12.03 -3.69 4.30
N ILE A 87 11.46 -2.62 4.86
CA ILE A 87 10.81 -1.57 4.08
C ILE A 87 11.78 -0.92 3.08
N ASP A 88 13.06 -0.82 3.43
CA ASP A 88 14.08 -0.23 2.56
C ASP A 88 14.34 -1.08 1.32
N ASP A 89 14.13 -2.39 1.40
CA ASP A 89 14.34 -3.33 0.29
C ASP A 89 13.07 -3.56 -0.53
N LYS A 90 11.92 -3.10 -0.05
CA LYS A 90 10.65 -3.25 -0.75
C LYS A 90 10.46 -2.13 -1.76
N ASN A 91 10.41 -2.48 -3.04
CA ASN A 91 10.34 -1.52 -4.15
C ASN A 91 9.01 -1.54 -4.90
N THR A 92 8.15 -2.52 -4.63
CA THR A 92 6.88 -2.69 -5.33
C THR A 92 5.74 -2.94 -4.34
N TRP A 93 4.53 -2.61 -4.75
CA TRP A 93 3.30 -2.88 -4.03
C TRP A 93 2.33 -3.62 -4.94
N THR A 94 2.10 -4.89 -4.66
CA THR A 94 1.36 -5.80 -5.53
C THR A 94 -0.01 -6.15 -4.95
N ILE A 95 -0.85 -6.81 -5.76
CA ILE A 95 -2.13 -7.35 -5.29
C ILE A 95 -1.91 -8.40 -4.19
N GLU A 96 -0.85 -9.19 -4.31
CA GLU A 96 -0.46 -10.18 -3.27
C GLU A 96 -0.12 -9.47 -1.95
N ASP A 97 0.56 -8.32 -2.00
CA ASP A 97 0.83 -7.50 -0.82
C ASP A 97 -0.47 -7.00 -0.17
N ILE A 98 -1.41 -6.54 -0.99
CA ILE A 98 -2.73 -6.11 -0.51
C ILE A 98 -3.48 -7.27 0.14
N ASP A 99 -3.46 -8.47 -0.48
CA ASP A 99 -4.08 -9.67 0.07
C ASP A 99 -3.48 -10.06 1.42
N ARG A 100 -2.16 -10.13 1.48
CA ARG A 100 -1.43 -10.48 2.71
C ARG A 100 -1.76 -9.51 3.84
N ARG A 101 -1.65 -8.21 3.56
CA ARG A 101 -1.89 -7.17 4.57
C ARG A 101 -3.36 -7.10 4.98
N SER A 102 -4.28 -7.30 4.03
CA SER A 102 -5.72 -7.34 4.33
C SER A 102 -6.06 -8.46 5.31
N LYS A 103 -5.52 -9.66 5.09
CA LYS A 103 -5.72 -10.81 5.98
C LYS A 103 -5.14 -10.53 7.36
N LEU A 104 -3.94 -9.96 7.43
CA LEU A 104 -3.29 -9.64 8.70
C LEU A 104 -4.07 -8.60 9.49
N LEU A 105 -4.47 -7.49 8.86
CA LEU A 105 -5.20 -6.41 9.53
C LEU A 105 -6.59 -6.86 9.98
N ILE A 106 -7.29 -7.65 9.16
CA ILE A 106 -8.59 -8.21 9.55
C ILE A 106 -8.43 -9.13 10.76
N LYS A 107 -7.40 -9.98 10.77
CA LYS A 107 -7.12 -10.85 11.91
C LYS A 107 -6.85 -10.03 13.18
N GLU A 108 -6.05 -8.97 13.09
CA GLU A 108 -5.76 -8.09 14.22
C GLU A 108 -7.03 -7.42 14.76
N VAL A 109 -7.93 -6.96 13.90
CA VAL A 109 -9.20 -6.37 14.31
C VAL A 109 -10.07 -7.41 15.00
N VAL A 110 -10.21 -8.61 14.44
CA VAL A 110 -11.00 -9.70 15.03
C VAL A 110 -10.44 -10.09 16.41
N ASP A 111 -9.12 -10.27 16.53
CA ASP A 111 -8.47 -10.66 17.77
C ASP A 111 -8.60 -9.57 18.84
N THR A 112 -8.54 -8.28 18.44
CA THR A 112 -8.65 -7.15 19.39
C THR A 112 -10.08 -6.95 19.89
N TYR A 113 -11.08 -7.13 19.04
CA TYR A 113 -12.50 -6.92 19.36
C TYR A 113 -13.27 -8.22 19.56
N LYS A 114 -12.57 -9.31 19.85
CA LYS A 114 -13.20 -10.58 20.15
C LYS A 114 -13.97 -10.51 21.46
N TRP A 115 -15.24 -10.83 21.41
CA TRP A 115 -16.09 -10.87 22.59
C TRP A 115 -15.90 -12.19 23.32
N ASP A 116 -15.51 -12.12 24.58
CA ASP A 116 -15.61 -13.26 25.50
C ASP A 116 -17.06 -13.37 25.97
N ILE A 117 -17.75 -14.29 25.35
CA ILE A 117 -19.13 -14.57 25.75
C ILE A 117 -19.14 -15.67 26.80
#